data_4ebe44dff932086bd19cdcfa6eaf4491
#
_entry.id   4ebe44dff932086bd19cdcfa6eaf4491
#
_cell.length_a   1.000
_cell.length_b   1.000
_cell.length_c   1.000
_cell.angle_alpha   90.00
_cell.angle_beta   90.00
_cell.angle_gamma   90.00
#
_symmetry.space_group_name_H-M   'P 1'
#
loop_
_entity.id
_entity.type
_entity.pdbx_description
1 polymer ?
#
loop_
_entity_poly.entity_id
_entity_poly.type
_entity_poly.pdbx_seq_one_letter_code
_entity_poly.pdbx_strand_id
1 'polypeptide(L)'
;MQTETDGEYRATGYAWYVLAILFVVYILNFIDRQVISILAEDIKRDLNLRDEDLGFLYGTAFGVFYALFGIPLGRLADNWHRVRLMSAGLTLWSAMTALSGLSANGAQLAAARVGVGVGEATASPSAYSLISDYFPKRLRATALSIYSAGLYVGGGCSLFIGGLIVQNWN
;
A
#
# COMPACT_ATOMS: atom_id res chain seq x y z
N MET A 1 -20.00 -28.40 30.67
CA MET A 1 -20.68 -27.56 29.69
C MET A 1 -20.59 -26.14 30.24
N GLN A 2 -19.43 -25.49 30.01
CA GLN A 2 -19.18 -24.12 30.48
C GLN A 2 -19.76 -23.22 29.40
N THR A 3 -20.83 -22.52 29.72
CA THR A 3 -21.32 -21.38 28.96
C THR A 3 -20.31 -20.25 29.16
N GLU A 4 -19.31 -20.15 28.25
CA GLU A 4 -18.59 -18.90 28.10
C GLU A 4 -19.62 -17.83 27.78
N THR A 5 -19.91 -17.00 28.74
CA THR A 5 -20.56 -15.72 28.53
C THR A 5 -19.62 -14.92 27.65
N ASP A 6 -19.88 -14.95 26.32
CA ASP A 6 -19.33 -14.00 25.37
C ASP A 6 -19.78 -12.62 25.84
N GLY A 7 -19.02 -12.05 26.78
CA GLY A 7 -19.14 -10.66 27.15
C GLY A 7 -19.10 -9.87 25.84
N GLU A 8 -20.13 -9.15 25.56
CA GLU A 8 -20.42 -8.40 24.34
C GLU A 8 -19.25 -7.42 24.05
N TYR A 9 -18.17 -7.95 23.47
CA TYR A 9 -17.01 -7.16 23.10
C TYR A 9 -17.42 -6.33 21.88
N ARG A 10 -17.94 -5.14 22.16
CA ARG A 10 -18.23 -4.13 21.11
C ARG A 10 -16.90 -3.56 20.64
N ALA A 11 -16.75 -3.45 19.30
CA ALA A 11 -15.64 -2.69 18.75
C ALA A 11 -15.68 -1.27 19.32
N THR A 12 -14.61 -0.85 19.96
CA THR A 12 -14.50 0.48 20.55
C THR A 12 -14.45 1.56 19.48
N GLY A 13 -14.79 2.82 19.80
CA GLY A 13 -14.60 3.95 18.89
C GLY A 13 -13.16 4.06 18.39
N TYR A 14 -12.20 3.68 19.23
CA TYR A 14 -10.78 3.62 18.85
C TYR A 14 -10.50 2.56 17.78
N ALA A 15 -11.14 1.40 17.82
CA ALA A 15 -10.99 0.37 16.78
C ALA A 15 -11.45 0.90 15.40
N TRP A 16 -12.56 1.61 15.35
CA TRP A 16 -13.06 2.23 14.11
C TRP A 16 -12.13 3.36 13.62
N TYR A 17 -11.54 4.14 14.52
CA TYR A 17 -10.53 5.14 14.17
C TYR A 17 -9.28 4.49 13.55
N VAL A 18 -8.79 3.41 14.14
CA VAL A 18 -7.67 2.63 13.58
C VAL A 18 -8.04 2.09 12.19
N LEU A 19 -9.23 1.53 12.02
CA LEU A 19 -9.70 1.04 10.73
C LEU A 19 -9.76 2.16 9.68
N ALA A 20 -10.23 3.34 10.06
CA ALA A 20 -10.27 4.49 9.15
C ALA A 20 -8.87 4.91 8.69
N ILE A 21 -7.88 4.94 9.59
CA ILE A 21 -6.48 5.21 9.23
C ILE A 21 -5.95 4.13 8.27
N LEU A 22 -6.16 2.85 8.59
CA LEU A 22 -5.72 1.74 7.73
C LEU A 22 -6.36 1.80 6.35
N PHE A 23 -7.63 2.17 6.27
CA PHE A 23 -8.38 2.37 5.03
C PHE A 23 -7.75 3.50 4.18
N VAL A 24 -7.44 4.65 4.79
CA VAL A 24 -6.77 5.76 4.10
C VAL A 24 -5.38 5.34 3.61
N VAL A 25 -4.59 4.67 4.44
CA VAL A 25 -3.26 4.16 4.03
C VAL A 25 -3.39 3.23 2.82
N TYR A 26 -4.43 2.37 2.78
CA TYR A 26 -4.65 1.46 1.67
C TYR A 26 -5.09 2.19 0.39
N ILE A 27 -5.90 3.24 0.51
CA ILE A 27 -6.25 4.14 -0.61
C ILE A 27 -4.97 4.77 -1.19
N LEU A 28 -4.12 5.36 -0.33
CA LEU A 28 -2.87 5.99 -0.75
C LEU A 28 -1.93 5.01 -1.43
N ASN A 29 -1.85 3.77 -0.92
CA ASN A 29 -1.08 2.69 -1.54
C ASN A 29 -1.52 2.42 -2.98
N PHE A 30 -2.83 2.35 -3.23
CA PHE A 30 -3.37 2.15 -4.56
C PHE A 30 -3.21 3.36 -5.48
N ILE A 31 -3.35 4.57 -4.95
CA ILE A 31 -3.08 5.80 -5.71
C ILE A 31 -1.64 5.80 -6.19
N ASP A 32 -0.67 5.51 -5.33
CA ASP A 32 0.75 5.49 -5.68
C ASP A 32 1.06 4.50 -6.80
N ARG A 33 0.50 3.31 -6.74
CA ARG A 33 0.66 2.30 -7.80
C ARG A 33 0.09 2.74 -9.15
N GLN A 34 -1.06 3.41 -9.14
CA GLN A 34 -1.75 3.80 -10.36
C GLN A 34 -1.18 5.07 -11.00
N VAL A 35 -0.71 6.03 -10.18
CA VAL A 35 -0.14 7.29 -10.70
C VAL A 35 1.00 7.02 -11.67
N ILE A 36 1.88 6.09 -11.37
CA ILE A 36 2.99 5.74 -12.26
C ILE A 36 2.50 5.13 -13.57
N SER A 37 1.47 4.29 -13.53
CA SER A 37 0.88 3.72 -14.74
C SER A 37 0.24 4.80 -15.62
N ILE A 38 -0.35 5.82 -15.00
CA ILE A 38 -0.97 6.94 -15.70
C ILE A 38 0.10 7.83 -16.35
N LEU A 39 1.23 8.05 -15.67
CA LEU A 39 2.36 8.85 -16.16
C LEU A 39 3.38 8.05 -16.99
N ALA A 40 3.04 6.81 -17.36
CA ALA A 40 3.96 5.90 -18.04
C ALA A 40 4.60 6.48 -19.30
N GLU A 41 3.79 7.09 -20.16
CA GLU A 41 4.26 7.68 -21.43
C GLU A 41 5.15 8.91 -21.22
N ASP A 42 4.83 9.74 -20.22
CA ASP A 42 5.65 10.90 -19.89
C ASP A 42 7.00 10.47 -19.29
N ILE A 43 6.99 9.50 -18.37
CA ILE A 43 8.21 8.92 -17.78
C ILE A 43 9.07 8.27 -18.87
N LYS A 44 8.46 7.55 -19.81
CA LYS A 44 9.15 6.93 -20.95
C LYS A 44 9.87 7.97 -21.77
N ARG A 45 9.18 9.06 -22.10
CA ARG A 45 9.73 10.16 -22.91
C ARG A 45 10.85 10.89 -22.18
N ASP A 46 10.65 11.25 -20.92
CA ASP A 46 11.60 12.04 -20.12
C ASP A 46 12.87 11.29 -19.81
N LEU A 47 12.76 9.99 -19.49
CA LEU A 47 13.90 9.13 -19.16
C LEU A 47 14.44 8.33 -20.35
N ASN A 48 13.88 8.55 -21.56
CA ASN A 48 14.24 7.85 -22.79
C ASN A 48 14.23 6.32 -22.63
N LEU A 49 13.15 5.79 -22.05
CA LEU A 49 12.95 4.36 -21.78
C LEU A 49 12.26 3.66 -22.93
N ARG A 50 12.48 2.35 -23.08
CA ARG A 50 11.74 1.48 -23.99
C ARG A 50 10.52 0.88 -23.27
N ASP A 51 9.56 0.36 -24.02
CA ASP A 51 8.38 -0.31 -23.48
C ASP A 51 8.73 -1.50 -22.59
N GLU A 52 9.80 -2.21 -22.94
CA GLU A 52 10.34 -3.32 -22.15
C GLU A 52 10.85 -2.85 -20.77
N ASP A 53 11.51 -1.70 -20.71
CA ASP A 53 12.03 -1.11 -19.48
C ASP A 53 10.88 -0.68 -18.56
N LEU A 54 9.81 -0.11 -19.13
CA LEU A 54 8.58 0.21 -18.39
C LEU A 54 7.89 -1.03 -17.85
N GLY A 55 7.70 -2.06 -18.68
CA GLY A 55 7.10 -3.32 -18.25
C GLY A 55 7.87 -3.98 -17.10
N PHE A 56 9.22 -3.92 -17.15
CA PHE A 56 10.08 -4.37 -16.06
C PHE A 56 9.86 -3.52 -14.78
N LEU A 57 9.85 -2.21 -14.89
CA LEU A 57 9.72 -1.28 -13.76
C LEU A 57 8.38 -1.40 -13.04
N TYR A 58 7.27 -1.48 -13.81
CA TYR A 58 5.92 -1.52 -13.25
C TYR A 58 5.50 -2.90 -12.75
N GLY A 59 5.90 -3.94 -13.46
CA GLY A 59 5.48 -5.29 -13.15
C GLY A 59 6.53 -6.06 -12.36
N THR A 60 7.66 -6.34 -12.98
CA THR A 60 8.62 -7.32 -12.48
C THR A 60 9.40 -6.80 -11.29
N ALA A 61 10.00 -5.61 -11.39
CA ALA A 61 10.85 -5.08 -10.32
C ALA A 61 10.03 -4.87 -9.04
N PHE A 62 8.90 -4.17 -9.12
CA PHE A 62 8.03 -3.98 -7.98
C PHE A 62 7.47 -5.30 -7.44
N GLY A 63 6.86 -6.13 -8.30
CA GLY A 63 6.15 -7.35 -7.89
C GLY A 63 7.06 -8.40 -7.26
N VAL A 64 8.25 -8.62 -7.82
CA VAL A 64 9.23 -9.57 -7.27
C VAL A 64 9.69 -9.14 -5.88
N PHE A 65 10.08 -7.90 -5.70
CA PHE A 65 10.55 -7.43 -4.40
C PHE A 65 9.42 -7.33 -3.38
N TYR A 66 8.22 -6.91 -3.79
CA TYR A 66 7.03 -6.96 -2.93
C TYR A 66 6.75 -8.39 -2.44
N ALA A 67 6.78 -9.39 -3.31
CA ALA A 67 6.56 -10.79 -2.94
C ALA A 67 7.71 -11.35 -2.09
N LEU A 68 8.95 -11.08 -2.47
CA LEU A 68 10.15 -11.56 -1.77
C LEU A 68 10.20 -11.05 -0.33
N PHE A 69 9.94 -9.76 -0.13
CA PHE A 69 9.94 -9.14 1.19
C PHE A 69 8.61 -9.33 1.94
N GLY A 70 7.51 -9.62 1.26
CA GLY A 70 6.22 -9.87 1.88
C GLY A 70 6.23 -11.01 2.89
N ILE A 71 6.94 -12.11 2.59
CA ILE A 71 7.05 -13.27 3.50
C ILE A 71 7.85 -12.93 4.77
N PRO A 72 9.09 -12.42 4.72
CA PRO A 72 9.84 -12.08 5.92
C PRO A 72 9.21 -10.93 6.72
N LEU A 73 8.63 -9.92 6.04
CA LEU A 73 7.96 -8.81 6.71
C LEU A 73 6.63 -9.23 7.33
N GLY A 74 5.92 -10.20 6.74
CA GLY A 74 4.75 -10.83 7.36
C GLY A 74 5.11 -11.53 8.66
N ARG A 75 6.19 -12.34 8.67
CA ARG A 75 6.70 -12.96 9.90
C ARG A 75 7.16 -11.94 10.94
N LEU A 76 7.75 -10.85 10.48
CA LEU A 76 8.15 -9.75 11.36
C LEU A 76 6.93 -9.05 11.97
N ALA A 77 5.85 -8.85 11.21
CA ALA A 77 4.59 -8.31 11.70
C ALA A 77 3.96 -9.15 12.80
N ASP A 78 4.14 -10.48 12.76
CA ASP A 78 3.64 -11.38 13.79
C ASP A 78 4.42 -11.30 15.11
N ASN A 79 5.74 -11.00 15.04
CA ASN A 79 6.66 -11.06 16.18
C ASN A 79 7.10 -9.68 16.69
N TRP A 80 6.83 -8.62 15.99
CA TRP A 80 7.28 -7.28 16.33
C TRP A 80 6.11 -6.29 16.50
N HIS A 81 6.40 -5.06 16.88
CA HIS A 81 5.41 -4.00 17.04
C HIS A 81 4.83 -3.58 15.67
N ARG A 82 3.66 -4.06 15.33
CA ARG A 82 2.98 -3.90 14.03
C ARG A 82 2.84 -2.44 13.60
N VAL A 83 2.52 -1.55 14.56
CA VAL A 83 2.41 -0.11 14.29
C VAL A 83 3.76 0.47 13.89
N ARG A 84 4.85 0.09 14.60
CA ARG A 84 6.21 0.56 14.26
C ARG A 84 6.66 0.02 12.90
N LEU A 85 6.39 -1.25 12.62
CA LEU A 85 6.71 -1.86 11.33
C LEU A 85 5.98 -1.15 10.19
N MET A 86 4.68 -0.94 10.34
CA MET A 86 3.86 -0.23 9.36
C MET A 86 4.32 1.22 9.17
N SER A 87 4.63 1.93 10.25
CA SER A 87 5.13 3.31 10.19
C SER A 87 6.49 3.40 9.48
N ALA A 88 7.41 2.48 9.78
CA ALA A 88 8.70 2.41 9.10
C ALA A 88 8.53 2.12 7.60
N GLY A 89 7.67 1.14 7.27
CA GLY A 89 7.35 0.82 5.88
C GLY A 89 6.70 1.98 5.13
N LEU A 90 5.75 2.69 5.77
CA LEU A 90 5.10 3.87 5.20
C LEU A 90 6.11 5.00 4.96
N THR A 91 7.03 5.24 5.91
CA THR A 91 8.09 6.24 5.76
C THR A 91 9.04 5.89 4.61
N LEU A 92 9.48 4.62 4.54
CA LEU A 92 10.32 4.15 3.46
C LEU A 92 9.63 4.28 2.11
N TRP A 93 8.40 3.79 2.00
CA TRP A 93 7.60 3.88 0.78
C TRP A 93 7.41 5.34 0.35
N SER A 94 6.97 6.24 1.24
CA SER A 94 6.78 7.66 0.91
C SER A 94 8.07 8.34 0.46
N ALA A 95 9.20 8.06 1.12
CA ALA A 95 10.50 8.57 0.72
C ALA A 95 10.91 8.06 -0.68
N MET A 96 10.71 6.78 -0.95
CA MET A 96 11.05 6.18 -2.24
C MET A 96 10.12 6.67 -3.37
N THR A 97 8.84 6.92 -3.08
CA THR A 97 7.93 7.56 -4.04
C THR A 97 8.39 8.98 -4.39
N ALA A 98 8.77 9.77 -3.38
CA ALA A 98 9.33 11.10 -3.63
C ALA A 98 10.63 11.04 -4.45
N LEU A 99 11.52 10.10 -4.14
CA LEU A 99 12.77 9.88 -4.90
C LEU A 99 12.49 9.40 -6.33
N SER A 100 11.40 8.67 -6.56
CA SER A 100 10.98 8.28 -7.92
C SER A 100 10.71 9.50 -8.79
N GLY A 101 10.09 10.55 -8.24
CA GLY A 101 9.86 11.82 -8.94
C GLY A 101 11.12 12.64 -9.20
N LEU A 102 12.24 12.33 -8.55
CA LEU A 102 13.54 12.99 -8.74
C LEU A 102 14.51 12.14 -9.58
N SER A 103 14.06 11.02 -10.12
CA SER A 103 14.90 10.10 -10.88
C SER A 103 15.32 10.72 -12.21
N ALA A 104 16.63 10.74 -12.49
CA ALA A 104 17.21 11.25 -13.72
C ALA A 104 17.42 10.16 -14.79
N ASN A 105 17.20 8.89 -14.47
CA ASN A 105 17.34 7.76 -15.39
C ASN A 105 16.55 6.54 -14.89
N GLY A 106 16.36 5.56 -15.79
CA GLY A 106 15.58 4.35 -15.49
C GLY A 106 16.15 3.50 -14.35
N ALA A 107 17.47 3.47 -14.15
CA ALA A 107 18.09 2.71 -13.07
C ALA A 107 17.76 3.30 -11.69
N GLN A 108 17.77 4.63 -11.56
CA GLN A 108 17.36 5.31 -10.33
C GLN A 108 15.87 5.09 -10.05
N LEU A 109 15.03 5.18 -11.09
CA LEU A 109 13.62 4.90 -10.97
C LEU A 109 13.37 3.45 -10.54
N ALA A 110 14.10 2.47 -11.12
CA ALA A 110 14.02 1.07 -10.73
C ALA A 110 14.38 0.86 -9.25
N ALA A 111 15.50 1.44 -8.80
CA ALA A 111 15.91 1.34 -7.40
C ALA A 111 14.88 1.93 -6.44
N ALA A 112 14.30 3.07 -6.78
CA ALA A 112 13.25 3.68 -5.99
C ALA A 112 11.98 2.79 -5.97
N ARG A 113 11.59 2.19 -7.09
CA ARG A 113 10.45 1.24 -7.18
C ARG A 113 10.64 -0.02 -6.34
N VAL A 114 11.86 -0.55 -6.29
CA VAL A 114 12.21 -1.64 -5.36
C VAL A 114 11.98 -1.20 -3.91
N GLY A 115 12.44 -0.02 -3.53
CA GLY A 115 12.25 0.54 -2.19
C GLY A 115 10.76 0.75 -1.85
N VAL A 116 9.96 1.22 -2.80
CA VAL A 116 8.50 1.31 -2.66
C VAL A 116 7.90 -0.08 -2.39
N GLY A 117 8.24 -1.09 -3.21
CA GLY A 117 7.74 -2.45 -3.05
C GLY A 117 8.06 -3.05 -1.68
N VAL A 118 9.27 -2.84 -1.17
CA VAL A 118 9.68 -3.26 0.18
C VAL A 118 8.86 -2.54 1.26
N GLY A 119 8.70 -1.23 1.16
CA GLY A 119 7.93 -0.44 2.12
C GLY A 119 6.46 -0.85 2.15
N GLU A 120 5.82 -0.98 1.00
CA GLU A 120 4.42 -1.39 0.87
C GLU A 120 4.16 -2.83 1.35
N ALA A 121 5.14 -3.72 1.24
CA ALA A 121 5.01 -5.10 1.70
C ALA A 121 4.76 -5.22 3.21
N THR A 122 5.04 -4.18 4.00
CA THR A 122 4.73 -4.14 5.44
C THR A 122 3.25 -3.85 5.74
N ALA A 123 2.55 -3.18 4.83
CA ALA A 123 1.23 -2.59 5.09
C ALA A 123 0.15 -3.66 5.30
N SER A 124 -0.05 -4.57 4.35
CA SER A 124 -1.14 -5.56 4.42
C SER A 124 -1.01 -6.53 5.60
N PRO A 125 0.15 -7.15 5.88
CA PRO A 125 0.29 -8.03 7.05
C PRO A 125 0.02 -7.30 8.36
N SER A 126 0.57 -6.09 8.51
CA SER A 126 0.36 -5.26 9.70
C SER A 126 -1.10 -4.86 9.86
N ALA A 127 -1.78 -4.47 8.78
CA ALA A 127 -3.18 -4.08 8.80
C ALA A 127 -4.10 -5.24 9.19
N TYR A 128 -3.93 -6.41 8.57
CA TYR A 128 -4.72 -7.61 8.91
C TYR A 128 -4.54 -8.02 10.37
N SER A 129 -3.32 -7.97 10.87
CA SER A 129 -3.02 -8.28 12.24
C SER A 129 -3.66 -7.27 13.20
N LEU A 130 -3.54 -5.95 12.94
CA LEU A 130 -4.19 -4.91 13.74
C LEU A 130 -5.72 -5.04 13.74
N ILE A 131 -6.34 -5.27 12.59
CA ILE A 131 -7.80 -5.47 12.50
C ILE A 131 -8.22 -6.69 13.35
N SER A 132 -7.44 -7.77 13.30
CA SER A 132 -7.72 -8.97 14.09
C SER A 132 -7.61 -8.75 15.60
N ASP A 133 -6.77 -7.82 16.05
CA ASP A 133 -6.61 -7.49 17.47
C ASP A 133 -7.72 -6.53 17.96
N TYR A 134 -8.07 -5.54 17.15
CA TYR A 134 -9.04 -4.50 17.56
C TYR A 134 -10.51 -4.90 17.37
N PHE A 135 -10.80 -5.89 16.51
CA PHE A 135 -12.17 -6.28 16.23
C PHE A 135 -12.50 -7.68 16.74
N PRO A 136 -13.67 -7.85 17.41
CA PRO A 136 -14.16 -9.16 17.82
C PRO A 136 -14.42 -10.05 16.59
N LYS A 137 -14.33 -11.37 16.76
CA LYS A 137 -14.45 -12.36 15.66
C LYS A 137 -15.63 -12.10 14.73
N ARG A 138 -16.80 -11.72 15.27
CA ARG A 138 -18.01 -11.48 14.48
C ARG A 138 -17.92 -10.24 13.58
N LEU A 139 -17.08 -9.25 13.91
CA LEU A 139 -16.93 -8.00 13.14
C LEU A 139 -15.68 -7.97 12.27
N ARG A 140 -14.77 -8.95 12.40
CA ARG A 140 -13.52 -8.99 11.62
C ARG A 140 -13.75 -9.03 10.11
N ALA A 141 -14.70 -9.85 9.66
CA ALA A 141 -15.04 -9.92 8.24
C ALA A 141 -15.52 -8.57 7.70
N THR A 142 -16.39 -7.88 8.44
CA THR A 142 -16.86 -6.53 8.08
C THR A 142 -15.72 -5.52 8.06
N ALA A 143 -14.86 -5.51 9.07
CA ALA A 143 -13.71 -4.61 9.14
C ALA A 143 -12.71 -4.86 8.00
N LEU A 144 -12.43 -6.13 7.68
CA LEU A 144 -11.58 -6.49 6.54
C LEU A 144 -12.21 -6.11 5.19
N SER A 145 -13.53 -6.23 5.05
CA SER A 145 -14.24 -5.81 3.83
C SER A 145 -14.17 -4.29 3.65
N ILE A 146 -14.32 -3.52 4.73
CA ILE A 146 -14.17 -2.06 4.70
C ILE A 146 -12.72 -1.70 4.31
N TYR A 147 -11.73 -2.31 4.95
CA TYR A 147 -10.32 -2.11 4.60
C TYR A 147 -10.06 -2.41 3.12
N SER A 148 -10.55 -3.55 2.63
CA SER A 148 -10.36 -3.99 1.24
C SER A 148 -11.08 -3.10 0.22
N ALA A 149 -12.17 -2.44 0.61
CA ALA A 149 -12.85 -1.46 -0.26
C ALA A 149 -11.96 -0.26 -0.61
N GLY A 150 -10.92 0.02 0.20
CA GLY A 150 -9.91 1.03 -0.09
C GLY A 150 -9.21 0.84 -1.44
N LEU A 151 -9.07 -0.41 -1.91
CA LEU A 151 -8.57 -0.74 -3.24
C LEU A 151 -9.40 -0.07 -4.35
N TYR A 152 -10.71 -0.23 -4.30
CA TYR A 152 -11.61 0.32 -5.32
C TYR A 152 -11.70 1.84 -5.24
N VAL A 153 -11.73 2.39 -4.02
CA VAL A 153 -11.72 3.84 -3.80
C VAL A 153 -10.41 4.43 -4.27
N GLY A 154 -9.26 3.82 -3.93
CA GLY A 154 -7.93 4.25 -4.38
C GLY A 154 -7.79 4.19 -5.90
N GLY A 155 -8.25 3.10 -6.53
CA GLY A 155 -8.26 2.96 -7.98
C GLY A 155 -9.10 4.04 -8.67
N GLY A 156 -10.32 4.28 -8.19
CA GLY A 156 -11.20 5.34 -8.72
C GLY A 156 -10.62 6.75 -8.54
N CYS A 157 -10.09 7.06 -7.36
CA CYS A 157 -9.43 8.34 -7.09
C CYS A 157 -8.20 8.54 -7.98
N SER A 158 -7.43 7.49 -8.25
CA SER A 158 -6.24 7.56 -9.12
C SER A 158 -6.59 7.94 -10.54
N LEU A 159 -7.62 7.33 -11.10
CA LEU A 159 -8.09 7.65 -12.45
C LEU A 159 -8.56 9.10 -12.56
N PHE A 160 -9.28 9.57 -11.54
CA PHE A 160 -9.76 10.95 -11.48
C PHE A 160 -8.59 11.94 -11.36
N ILE A 161 -7.70 11.73 -10.39
CA ILE A 161 -6.52 12.60 -10.16
C ILE A 161 -5.58 12.55 -11.36
N GLY A 162 -5.31 11.35 -11.89
CA GLY A 162 -4.46 11.19 -13.07
C GLY A 162 -5.03 11.86 -14.31
N GLY A 163 -6.34 11.76 -14.53
CA GLY A 163 -7.01 12.47 -15.62
C GLY A 163 -6.88 13.99 -15.48
N LEU A 164 -7.01 14.54 -14.27
CA LEU A 164 -6.81 15.97 -14.02
C LEU A 164 -5.35 16.41 -14.26
N ILE A 165 -4.37 15.58 -13.87
CA ILE A 165 -2.95 15.88 -14.09
C ILE A 165 -2.66 15.94 -15.60
N VAL A 166 -3.03 14.91 -16.34
CA VAL A 166 -2.82 14.85 -17.79
C VAL A 166 -3.51 16.01 -18.52
N GLN A 167 -4.72 16.38 -18.09
CA GLN A 167 -5.47 17.47 -18.73
C GLN A 167 -4.86 18.87 -18.49
N ASN A 168 -4.22 19.09 -17.35
CA ASN A 168 -3.73 20.41 -16.97
C ASN A 168 -2.22 20.61 -17.18
N TRP A 169 -1.46 19.54 -17.44
CA TRP A 169 0.00 19.57 -17.59
C TRP A 169 0.52 19.18 -18.98
N ASN A 170 -0.37 18.88 -19.93
CA ASN A 170 -0.01 18.64 -21.33
C ASN A 170 -0.25 19.86 -22.20
#